data_1a1f3d5e1f442b0553d9625cc2bdc49a
#
_entry.id   1a1f3d5e1f442b0553d9625cc2bdc49a
#
_cell.length_a   1.000
_cell.length_b   1.000
_cell.length_c   1.000
_cell.angle_alpha   90.00
_cell.angle_beta   90.00
_cell.angle_gamma   90.00
#
_symmetry.space_group_name_H-M   'P 1'
#
loop_
_entity.id
_entity.type
_entity.pdbx_description
1 polymer ?
#
loop_
_entity_poly.entity_id
_entity_poly.type
_entity_poly.pdbx_seq_one_letter_code
_entity_poly.pdbx_strand_id
1 'polypeptide(L)'
;VTIMTKKYEILIKYIKDLSVEIPNAEAFIFSREYITKYSLGINITTKPLKDEMIEIITKINYKDPTENKRKSYFEIQYATVIKLKDKKIKKDELERIILCDVQNEIYPSLEKIFLSVIKD
;
A
#
# COMPACT_ATOMS: atom_id res chain seq x y z
N VAL A 1 9.19 12.81 29.31
CA VAL A 1 8.68 12.43 27.98
C VAL A 1 9.30 11.11 27.58
N THR A 2 8.45 10.10 27.49
CA THR A 2 8.91 8.78 27.09
C THR A 2 9.04 8.77 25.58
N ILE A 3 10.28 8.78 25.10
CA ILE A 3 10.53 8.62 23.67
C ILE A 3 10.45 7.12 23.37
N MET A 4 9.38 6.73 22.70
CA MET A 4 9.26 5.35 22.24
C MET A 4 10.24 5.14 21.09
N THR A 5 11.31 4.42 21.36
CA THR A 5 12.25 4.02 20.31
C THR A 5 11.57 2.99 19.43
N LYS A 6 11.38 3.31 18.16
CA LYS A 6 10.87 2.34 17.20
C LYS A 6 11.89 1.22 17.04
N LYS A 7 11.42 -0.01 16.93
CA LYS A 7 12.27 -1.18 16.73
C LYS A 7 12.72 -1.37 15.29
N TYR A 8 12.28 -0.49 14.41
CA TYR A 8 12.62 -0.50 13.00
C TYR A 8 12.81 0.91 12.49
N GLU A 9 13.45 1.03 11.35
CA GLU A 9 13.64 2.29 10.65
C GLU A 9 13.22 2.11 9.20
N ILE A 10 12.42 3.05 8.67
CA ILE A 10 12.07 3.05 7.26
C ILE A 10 13.18 3.76 6.51
N LEU A 11 13.85 3.03 5.62
CA LEU A 11 14.96 3.56 4.84
C LEU A 11 14.53 4.16 3.51
N ILE A 12 13.63 3.47 2.81
CA ILE A 12 13.19 3.84 1.46
C ILE A 12 11.70 3.53 1.33
N LYS A 13 11.00 4.44 0.64
CA LYS A 13 9.61 4.23 0.21
C LYS A 13 9.51 4.61 -1.26
N TYR A 14 8.93 3.75 -2.08
CA TYR A 14 8.78 4.06 -3.50
C TYR A 14 7.62 3.29 -4.12
N ILE A 15 7.10 3.82 -5.23
CA ILE A 15 6.10 3.13 -6.03
C ILE A 15 6.82 2.12 -6.90
N LYS A 16 6.53 0.84 -6.70
CA LYS A 16 7.13 -0.23 -7.49
C LYS A 16 6.38 -0.42 -8.80
N ASP A 17 5.07 -0.31 -8.76
CA ASP A 17 4.23 -0.44 -9.95
C ASP A 17 2.93 0.30 -9.73
N LEU A 18 2.42 0.91 -10.79
CA LEU A 18 1.13 1.59 -10.79
C LEU A 18 0.43 1.25 -12.09
N SER A 19 -0.68 0.53 -11.98
CA SER A 19 -1.48 0.13 -13.13
C SER A 19 -2.86 0.74 -13.04
N VAL A 20 -3.27 1.42 -14.09
CA VAL A 20 -4.58 2.06 -14.16
C VAL A 20 -5.21 1.69 -15.49
N GLU A 21 -6.40 1.11 -15.44
CA GLU A 21 -7.19 0.84 -16.63
C GLU A 21 -8.51 1.59 -16.53
N ILE A 22 -8.72 2.50 -17.46
CA ILE A 22 -9.96 3.27 -17.58
C ILE A 22 -10.44 3.07 -19.01
N PRO A 23 -11.47 2.23 -19.22
CA PRO A 23 -11.88 1.86 -20.59
C PRO A 23 -12.41 3.04 -21.40
N ASN A 24 -13.04 4.04 -20.76
CA ASN A 24 -13.55 5.22 -21.45
C ASN A 24 -13.88 6.33 -20.44
N ALA A 25 -14.25 7.49 -20.95
CA ALA A 25 -14.57 8.65 -20.11
C ALA A 25 -15.75 8.41 -19.18
N GLU A 26 -16.75 7.68 -19.63
CA GLU A 26 -17.92 7.35 -18.80
C GLU A 26 -17.53 6.50 -17.60
N ALA A 27 -16.65 5.52 -17.81
CA ALA A 27 -16.14 4.70 -16.72
C ALA A 27 -15.34 5.53 -15.72
N PHE A 28 -14.58 6.51 -16.20
CA PHE A 28 -13.82 7.42 -15.34
C PHE A 28 -14.74 8.27 -14.47
N ILE A 29 -15.78 8.84 -15.06
CA ILE A 29 -16.77 9.65 -14.34
C ILE A 29 -17.48 8.79 -13.29
N PHE A 30 -17.86 7.58 -13.67
CA PHE A 30 -18.48 6.63 -12.75
C PHE A 30 -17.56 6.30 -11.55
N SER A 31 -16.29 6.06 -11.84
CA SER A 31 -15.31 5.76 -10.78
C SER A 31 -15.17 6.91 -9.80
N ARG A 32 -15.13 8.15 -10.29
CA ARG A 32 -15.02 9.33 -9.43
C ARG A 32 -16.22 9.50 -8.51
N GLU A 33 -17.42 9.21 -9.02
CA GLU A 33 -18.66 9.38 -8.24
C GLU A 33 -18.87 8.26 -7.22
N TYR A 34 -18.42 7.04 -7.53
CA TYR A 34 -18.72 5.86 -6.73
C TYR A 34 -17.48 5.20 -6.12
N ILE A 35 -16.40 5.97 -5.98
CA ILE A 35 -15.14 5.45 -5.46
C ILE A 35 -15.28 4.79 -4.09
N THR A 36 -16.16 5.28 -3.24
CA THR A 36 -16.39 4.72 -1.91
C THR A 36 -17.04 3.34 -1.94
N LYS A 37 -17.62 2.97 -3.09
CA LYS A 37 -18.25 1.66 -3.28
C LYS A 37 -17.30 0.62 -3.86
N TYR A 38 -16.09 1.02 -4.20
CA TYR A 38 -15.11 0.09 -4.75
C TYR A 38 -14.63 -0.89 -3.69
N SER A 39 -14.49 -2.13 -4.09
CA SER A 39 -13.90 -3.16 -3.25
C SER A 39 -12.39 -2.93 -3.17
N LEU A 40 -11.88 -2.83 -1.96
CA LEU A 40 -10.46 -2.67 -1.70
C LEU A 40 -9.85 -4.03 -1.38
N GLY A 41 -8.89 -4.45 -2.20
CA GLY A 41 -8.06 -5.61 -1.91
C GLY A 41 -6.69 -5.17 -1.45
N ILE A 42 -6.22 -5.74 -0.36
CA ILE A 42 -4.88 -5.46 0.17
C ILE A 42 -4.12 -6.77 0.28
N ASN A 43 -2.90 -6.79 -0.26
CA ASN A 43 -2.00 -7.93 -0.15
C ASN A 43 -0.62 -7.42 0.23
N ILE A 44 -0.05 -8.01 1.27
CA ILE A 44 1.25 -7.61 1.79
C ILE A 44 2.19 -8.80 1.69
N THR A 45 3.31 -8.61 0.97
CA THR A 45 4.36 -9.60 0.85
C THR A 45 5.68 -9.03 1.33
N THR A 46 6.58 -9.89 1.75
CA THR A 46 7.88 -9.48 2.26
C THR A 46 8.99 -10.25 1.60
N LYS A 47 10.15 -9.61 1.49
CA LYS A 47 11.37 -10.22 0.99
C LYS A 47 12.53 -9.81 1.88
N PRO A 48 13.21 -10.76 2.52
CA PRO A 48 14.41 -10.43 3.30
C PRO A 48 15.53 -9.95 2.39
N LEU A 49 16.20 -8.91 2.83
CA LEU A 49 17.37 -8.35 2.16
C LEU A 49 18.59 -8.52 3.07
N LYS A 50 19.76 -8.09 2.60
CA LYS A 50 20.99 -8.12 3.40
C LYS A 50 20.93 -7.11 4.54
N ASP A 51 21.78 -7.31 5.54
CA ASP A 51 21.99 -6.38 6.67
C ASP A 51 20.71 -6.08 7.46
N GLU A 52 19.87 -7.10 7.65
CA GLU A 52 18.64 -7.02 8.44
C GLU A 52 17.62 -6.05 7.89
N MET A 53 17.68 -5.84 6.58
CA MET A 53 16.67 -5.11 5.87
C MET A 53 15.58 -6.04 5.36
N ILE A 54 14.38 -5.52 5.28
CA ILE A 54 13.23 -6.25 4.74
C ILE A 54 12.51 -5.33 3.76
N GLU A 55 12.26 -5.83 2.55
CA GLU A 55 11.40 -5.15 1.60
C GLU A 55 9.97 -5.61 1.81
N ILE A 56 9.08 -4.66 2.05
CA ILE A 56 7.66 -4.91 2.23
C ILE A 56 6.94 -4.36 1.01
N ILE A 57 6.23 -5.22 0.29
CA ILE A 57 5.42 -4.83 -0.86
C ILE A 57 3.96 -4.78 -0.42
N THR A 58 3.39 -3.60 -0.43
CA THR A 58 1.96 -3.39 -0.16
C THR A 58 1.26 -3.19 -1.48
N LYS A 59 0.44 -4.16 -1.86
CA LYS A 59 -0.32 -4.14 -3.09
C LYS A 59 -1.77 -3.80 -2.78
N ILE A 60 -2.26 -2.72 -3.35
CA ILE A 60 -3.64 -2.28 -3.17
C ILE A 60 -4.33 -2.31 -4.52
N ASN A 61 -5.45 -3.03 -4.57
CA ASN A 61 -6.30 -3.14 -5.75
C ASN A 61 -7.63 -2.46 -5.47
N TYR A 62 -8.08 -1.65 -6.42
CA TYR A 62 -9.43 -1.09 -6.42
C TYR A 62 -10.14 -1.62 -7.64
N LYS A 63 -11.23 -2.35 -7.43
CA LYS A 63 -12.07 -2.87 -8.51
C LYS A 63 -13.48 -2.38 -8.31
N ASP A 64 -14.12 -2.05 -9.43
CA ASP A 64 -15.56 -1.79 -9.42
C ASP A 64 -16.27 -3.09 -9.04
N PRO A 65 -17.09 -3.11 -7.97
CA PRO A 65 -17.80 -4.33 -7.55
C PRO A 65 -18.92 -4.75 -8.50
N THR A 66 -19.32 -3.89 -9.42
CA THR A 66 -20.38 -4.21 -10.38
C THR A 66 -19.82 -5.00 -11.56
N GLU A 67 -20.58 -5.98 -12.06
CA GLU A 67 -20.19 -6.76 -13.24
C GLU A 67 -20.44 -6.01 -14.54
N ASN A 68 -20.25 -4.72 -14.54
CA ASN A 68 -20.49 -3.88 -15.71
C ASN A 68 -19.26 -3.86 -16.62
N LYS A 69 -19.47 -3.76 -17.94
CA LYS A 69 -18.40 -3.62 -18.93
C LYS A 69 -17.60 -2.32 -18.79
N ARG A 70 -18.01 -1.42 -17.89
CA ARG A 70 -17.38 -0.12 -17.64
C ARG A 70 -16.44 -0.14 -16.43
N LYS A 71 -15.78 -1.25 -16.19
CA LYS A 71 -14.92 -1.39 -15.00
C LYS A 71 -13.63 -0.61 -15.14
N SER A 72 -13.41 0.30 -14.20
CA SER A 72 -12.10 0.88 -13.99
C SER A 72 -11.32 -0.01 -13.01
N TYR A 73 -10.03 -0.11 -13.23
CA TYR A 73 -9.14 -0.93 -12.40
C TYR A 73 -7.94 -0.10 -11.99
N PHE A 74 -7.63 -0.13 -10.72
CA PHE A 74 -6.47 0.55 -10.16
C PHE A 74 -5.67 -0.44 -9.33
N GLU A 75 -4.38 -0.48 -9.54
CA GLU A 75 -3.48 -1.30 -8.74
C GLU A 75 -2.23 -0.53 -8.44
N ILE A 76 -1.86 -0.48 -7.17
CA ILE A 76 -0.63 0.17 -6.71
C ILE A 76 0.19 -0.86 -5.96
N GLN A 77 1.46 -1.02 -6.34
CA GLN A 77 2.42 -1.77 -5.57
C GLN A 77 3.41 -0.79 -4.95
N TYR A 78 3.34 -0.66 -3.65
CA TYR A 78 4.17 0.27 -2.90
C TYR A 78 5.21 -0.50 -2.11
N ALA A 79 6.47 -0.15 -2.31
CA ALA A 79 7.57 -0.83 -1.64
C ALA A 79 8.09 0.02 -0.49
N THR A 80 8.29 -0.63 0.64
CA THR A 80 8.88 -0.02 1.83
C THR A 80 10.04 -0.89 2.28
N VAL A 81 11.23 -0.30 2.38
CA VAL A 81 12.38 -1.03 2.92
C VAL A 81 12.61 -0.56 4.34
N ILE A 82 12.55 -1.50 5.27
CA ILE A 82 12.82 -1.24 6.68
C ILE A 82 14.09 -1.95 7.10
N LYS A 83 14.72 -1.40 8.12
CA LYS A 83 15.84 -2.03 8.81
C LYS A 83 15.44 -2.30 10.24
N LEU A 84 15.64 -3.53 10.70
CA LEU A 84 15.37 -3.90 12.08
C LEU A 84 16.51 -3.43 12.96
N LYS A 85 16.18 -2.79 14.08
CA LYS A 85 17.17 -2.31 15.04
C LYS A 85 17.60 -3.41 16.02
N ASP A 86 16.78 -4.45 16.19
CA ASP A 86 17.06 -5.56 17.06
C ASP A 86 17.06 -6.87 16.27
N LYS A 87 18.18 -7.60 16.34
CA LYS A 87 18.33 -8.88 15.65
C LYS A 87 17.49 -10.00 16.25
N LYS A 88 17.06 -9.83 17.49
CA LYS A 88 16.34 -10.88 18.24
C LYS A 88 14.84 -10.61 18.31
N ILE A 89 14.31 -9.93 17.32
CA ILE A 89 12.88 -9.61 17.30
C ILE A 89 12.07 -10.91 17.17
N LYS A 90 11.03 -11.04 17.98
CA LYS A 90 10.15 -12.20 17.93
C LYS A 90 9.28 -12.16 16.68
N LYS A 91 8.88 -13.34 16.20
CA LYS A 91 8.05 -13.46 14.99
C LYS A 91 6.74 -12.66 15.11
N ASP A 92 6.07 -12.76 16.24
CA ASP A 92 4.79 -12.06 16.48
C ASP A 92 4.97 -10.55 16.40
N GLU A 93 6.06 -10.05 16.97
CA GLU A 93 6.38 -8.64 16.97
C GLU A 93 6.73 -8.14 15.57
N LEU A 94 7.49 -8.95 14.81
CA LEU A 94 7.83 -8.64 13.44
C LEU A 94 6.58 -8.56 12.56
N GLU A 95 5.65 -9.50 12.71
CA GLU A 95 4.38 -9.48 12.00
C GLU A 95 3.59 -8.22 12.32
N ARG A 96 3.55 -7.82 13.57
CA ARG A 96 2.87 -6.60 14.00
C ARG A 96 3.49 -5.35 13.37
N ILE A 97 4.82 -5.29 13.32
CA ILE A 97 5.52 -4.18 12.67
C ILE A 97 5.13 -4.10 11.19
N ILE A 98 5.20 -5.22 10.48
CA ILE A 98 4.94 -5.27 9.04
C ILE A 98 3.47 -4.99 8.72
N LEU A 99 2.55 -5.61 9.46
CA LEU A 99 1.12 -5.57 9.13
C LEU A 99 0.38 -4.38 9.72
N CYS A 100 0.89 -3.79 10.79
CA CYS A 100 0.23 -2.67 11.47
C CYS A 100 1.06 -1.40 11.45
N ASP A 101 2.23 -1.40 12.05
CA ASP A 101 3.00 -0.17 12.26
C ASP A 101 3.47 0.46 10.96
N VAL A 102 4.05 -0.34 10.07
CA VAL A 102 4.52 0.14 8.76
C VAL A 102 3.33 0.57 7.91
N GLN A 103 2.25 -0.20 7.90
CA GLN A 103 1.08 0.12 7.09
C GLN A 103 0.44 1.43 7.54
N ASN A 104 0.38 1.70 8.84
CA ASN A 104 -0.15 2.96 9.35
C ASN A 104 0.72 4.15 8.92
N GLU A 105 2.03 3.98 8.83
CA GLU A 105 2.93 5.05 8.38
C GLU A 105 2.84 5.32 6.88
N ILE A 106 2.63 4.30 6.06
CA ILE A 106 2.60 4.47 4.59
C ILE A 106 1.20 4.78 4.05
N TYR A 107 0.15 4.51 4.81
CA TYR A 107 -1.24 4.68 4.36
C TYR A 107 -1.54 6.09 3.81
N PRO A 108 -1.13 7.18 4.48
CA PRO A 108 -1.39 8.53 3.94
C PRO A 108 -0.76 8.75 2.56
N SER A 109 0.44 8.20 2.33
CA SER A 109 1.10 8.29 1.03
C SER A 109 0.34 7.51 -0.04
N LEU A 110 -0.14 6.31 0.29
CA LEU A 110 -0.94 5.49 -0.63
C LEU A 110 -2.25 6.18 -0.99
N GLU A 111 -2.95 6.73 0.00
CA GLU A 111 -4.19 7.46 -0.22
C GLU A 111 -3.96 8.66 -1.13
N LYS A 112 -2.89 9.41 -0.92
CA LYS A 112 -2.55 10.56 -1.73
C LYS A 112 -2.29 10.17 -3.20
N ILE A 113 -1.54 9.08 -3.42
CA ILE A 113 -1.26 8.58 -4.76
C ILE A 113 -2.56 8.21 -5.46
N PHE A 114 -3.41 7.45 -4.79
CA PHE A 114 -4.68 7.01 -5.32
C PHE A 114 -5.58 8.19 -5.71
N LEU A 115 -5.72 9.16 -4.81
CA LEU A 115 -6.53 10.34 -5.06
C LEU A 115 -5.99 11.20 -6.19
N SER A 116 -4.67 11.29 -6.34
CA SER A 116 -4.07 12.07 -7.43
C SER A 116 -4.36 11.47 -8.80
N VAL A 117 -4.48 10.16 -8.90
CA VAL A 117 -4.83 9.47 -10.14
C VAL A 117 -6.29 9.70 -10.52
N ILE A 118 -7.17 9.81 -9.53
CA ILE A 118 -8.63 9.86 -9.76
C ILE A 118 -9.16 11.27 -9.86
N LYS A 119 -8.66 12.19 -9.04
CA LYS A 119 -9.20 13.54 -8.96
C LYS A 119 -8.69 14.50 -10.02
N ASP A 120 -7.55 14.21 -10.61
CA ASP A 120 -7.00 15.05 -11.69
C ASP A 120 -7.36 14.49 -13.07
#